data_508b8c690b6eaaefc37715b8ba11cb6d
#
_entry.id   508b8c690b6eaaefc37715b8ba11cb6d
#
_cell.length_a   1.000
_cell.length_b   1.000
_cell.length_c   1.000
_cell.angle_alpha   90.00
_cell.angle_beta   90.00
_cell.angle_gamma   90.00
#
_symmetry.space_group_name_H-M   'P 1'
#
loop_
_entity.id
_entity.type
_entity.pdbx_description
1 polymer ?
#
loop_
_entity_poly.entity_id
_entity_poly.type
_entity_poly.pdbx_seq_one_letter_code
_entity_poly.pdbx_strand_id
1 'polypeptide(L)'
;MDNEAFTMGYFRLLAAKLSPHGYEPKQLVDAIWAGTAAMVKNDGTRSNEDAFWKKFAGVYGEKALADKPLFDEFYENDFQTAKAFCGVNPKAAETVHTLKEMGLRAALATNPIFPAVATESRIRWAGLEPEDFELRTTYENIGYCKPNPDYYREIAARLGVRPEECLMVGNDVTEDMIAQSIGMQVFLLTDCLINKERKDISLYPRGSFLQLLDHIETHQCHSKSAERQE
;
A
#
# COMPACT_ATOMS: atom_id res chain seq x y z
N MET A 1 -10.84 7.27 -4.71
CA MET A 1 -11.14 5.87 -5.13
C MET A 1 -12.21 5.34 -4.20
N ASP A 2 -13.26 4.77 -4.73
CA ASP A 2 -14.25 4.05 -3.91
C ASP A 2 -13.68 2.65 -3.63
N ASN A 3 -13.15 2.46 -2.41
CA ASN A 3 -12.54 1.19 -2.01
C ASN A 3 -13.55 0.03 -2.01
N GLU A 4 -14.83 0.32 -1.79
CA GLU A 4 -15.88 -0.70 -1.79
C GLU A 4 -16.16 -1.18 -3.21
N ALA A 5 -16.32 -0.25 -4.17
CA ALA A 5 -16.52 -0.58 -5.57
C ALA A 5 -15.34 -1.38 -6.15
N PHE A 6 -14.11 -0.98 -5.82
CA PHE A 6 -12.91 -1.74 -6.21
C PHE A 6 -12.92 -3.15 -5.64
N THR A 7 -13.17 -3.31 -4.34
CA THR A 7 -13.16 -4.61 -3.66
C THR A 7 -14.23 -5.54 -4.24
N MET A 8 -15.44 -5.04 -4.47
CA MET A 8 -16.52 -5.83 -5.09
C MET A 8 -16.18 -6.23 -6.53
N GLY A 9 -15.63 -5.32 -7.32
CA GLY A 9 -15.20 -5.59 -8.70
C GLY A 9 -14.10 -6.65 -8.74
N TYR A 10 -13.07 -6.50 -7.89
CA TYR A 10 -11.99 -7.47 -7.74
C TYR A 10 -12.50 -8.88 -7.42
N PHE A 11 -13.34 -9.03 -6.40
CA PHE A 11 -13.86 -10.34 -6.02
C PHE A 11 -14.73 -10.97 -7.11
N ARG A 12 -15.51 -10.16 -7.85
CA ARG A 12 -16.30 -10.65 -8.97
C ARG A 12 -15.41 -11.22 -10.08
N LEU A 13 -14.34 -10.52 -10.43
CA LEU A 13 -13.38 -10.98 -11.45
C LEU A 13 -12.67 -12.26 -11.01
N LEU A 14 -12.17 -12.27 -9.77
CA LEU A 14 -11.48 -13.44 -9.22
C LEU A 14 -12.38 -14.67 -9.14
N ALA A 15 -13.62 -14.50 -8.67
CA ALA A 15 -14.61 -15.58 -8.63
C ALA A 15 -14.95 -16.10 -10.03
N ALA A 16 -15.10 -15.23 -11.02
CA ALA A 16 -15.35 -15.62 -12.41
C ALA A 16 -14.19 -16.47 -12.98
N LYS A 17 -12.95 -16.10 -12.70
CA LYS A 17 -11.74 -16.83 -13.12
C LYS A 17 -11.65 -18.21 -12.46
N LEU A 18 -11.91 -18.30 -11.16
CA LEU A 18 -11.60 -19.50 -10.37
C LEU A 18 -12.77 -20.48 -10.22
N SER A 19 -14.03 -20.05 -10.44
CA SER A 19 -15.20 -20.95 -10.36
C SER A 19 -15.12 -22.18 -11.28
N PRO A 20 -14.64 -22.08 -12.54
CA PRO A 20 -14.46 -23.25 -13.40
C PRO A 20 -13.45 -24.27 -12.85
N HIS A 21 -12.57 -23.83 -11.94
CA HIS A 21 -11.55 -24.67 -11.28
C HIS A 21 -12.02 -25.23 -9.92
N GLY A 22 -13.35 -25.13 -9.63
CA GLY A 22 -13.94 -25.73 -8.44
C GLY A 22 -13.86 -24.87 -7.18
N TYR A 23 -13.66 -23.54 -7.32
CA TYR A 23 -13.75 -22.59 -6.22
C TYR A 23 -15.18 -22.00 -6.15
N GLU A 24 -15.89 -22.36 -5.09
CA GLU A 24 -17.22 -21.77 -4.85
C GLU A 24 -17.05 -20.29 -4.49
N PRO A 25 -17.77 -19.36 -5.14
CA PRO A 25 -17.52 -17.91 -5.02
C PRO A 25 -17.54 -17.39 -3.59
N LYS A 26 -18.53 -17.77 -2.80
CA LYS A 26 -18.65 -17.29 -1.42
C LYS A 26 -17.52 -17.84 -0.53
N GLN A 27 -17.24 -19.16 -0.63
CA GLN A 27 -16.15 -19.78 0.12
C GLN A 27 -14.78 -19.20 -0.28
N LEU A 28 -14.59 -18.89 -1.58
CA LEU A 28 -13.38 -18.24 -2.07
C LEU A 28 -13.19 -16.87 -1.42
N VAL A 29 -14.20 -16.03 -1.40
CA VAL A 29 -14.15 -14.70 -0.77
C VAL A 29 -13.86 -14.82 0.72
N ASP A 30 -14.54 -15.74 1.42
CA ASP A 30 -14.31 -15.98 2.84
C ASP A 30 -12.86 -16.45 3.11
N ALA A 31 -12.31 -17.32 2.26
CA ALA A 31 -10.93 -17.80 2.36
C ALA A 31 -9.89 -16.69 2.08
N ILE A 32 -10.15 -15.83 1.09
CA ILE A 32 -9.30 -14.65 0.81
C ILE A 32 -9.29 -13.70 2.02
N TRP A 33 -10.45 -13.41 2.60
CA TRP A 33 -10.50 -12.57 3.82
C TRP A 33 -9.78 -13.22 5.01
N ALA A 34 -9.88 -14.54 5.17
CA ALA A 34 -9.14 -15.25 6.21
C ALA A 34 -7.61 -15.19 5.98
N GLY A 35 -7.17 -15.30 4.73
CA GLY A 35 -5.77 -15.11 4.33
C GLY A 35 -5.29 -13.67 4.57
N THR A 36 -6.10 -12.69 4.19
CA THR A 36 -5.82 -11.27 4.46
C THR A 36 -5.69 -10.99 5.96
N ALA A 37 -6.59 -11.54 6.78
CA ALA A 37 -6.50 -11.42 8.24
C ALA A 37 -5.23 -12.08 8.81
N ALA A 38 -4.73 -13.15 8.18
CA ALA A 38 -3.45 -13.76 8.57
C ALA A 38 -2.26 -12.87 8.23
N MET A 39 -2.28 -12.16 7.09
CA MET A 39 -1.28 -11.16 6.74
C MET A 39 -1.27 -9.98 7.71
N VAL A 40 -2.45 -9.44 8.03
CA VAL A 40 -2.58 -8.29 8.97
C VAL A 40 -2.06 -8.64 10.38
N LYS A 41 -2.18 -9.90 10.79
CA LYS A 41 -1.69 -10.41 12.08
C LYS A 41 -0.27 -10.95 12.03
N ASN A 42 0.39 -10.88 10.88
CA ASN A 42 1.75 -11.38 10.73
C ASN A 42 2.74 -10.55 11.58
N ASP A 43 3.72 -11.23 12.13
CA ASP A 43 4.68 -10.71 13.11
C ASP A 43 6.09 -10.51 12.54
N GLY A 44 6.23 -10.55 11.22
CA GLY A 44 7.51 -10.39 10.51
C GLY A 44 8.36 -11.65 10.42
N THR A 45 7.96 -12.76 11.04
CA THR A 45 8.74 -14.02 11.01
C THR A 45 8.71 -14.72 9.65
N ARG A 46 7.82 -14.31 8.77
CA ARG A 46 7.65 -14.79 7.38
C ARG A 46 7.10 -13.68 6.50
N SER A 47 7.10 -13.88 5.18
CA SER A 47 6.43 -12.96 4.27
C SER A 47 4.89 -12.99 4.47
N ASN A 48 4.22 -11.93 4.04
CA ASN A 48 2.76 -11.91 4.01
C ASN A 48 2.21 -12.94 3.00
N GLU A 49 2.93 -13.19 1.91
CA GLU A 49 2.63 -14.25 0.96
C GLU A 49 2.56 -15.61 1.66
N ASP A 50 3.58 -15.98 2.44
CA ASP A 50 3.61 -17.24 3.19
C ASP A 50 2.47 -17.33 4.21
N ALA A 51 2.18 -16.22 4.90
CA ALA A 51 1.09 -16.16 5.87
C ALA A 51 -0.27 -16.38 5.18
N PHE A 52 -0.47 -15.75 4.02
CA PHE A 52 -1.68 -15.89 3.21
C PHE A 52 -1.85 -17.33 2.72
N TRP A 53 -0.85 -17.87 1.99
CA TRP A 53 -0.96 -19.20 1.37
C TRP A 53 -1.07 -20.31 2.39
N LYS A 54 -0.39 -20.20 3.53
CA LYS A 54 -0.56 -21.13 4.65
C LYS A 54 -2.00 -21.16 5.15
N LYS A 55 -2.64 -19.97 5.28
CA LYS A 55 -4.04 -19.87 5.73
C LYS A 55 -5.00 -20.39 4.67
N PHE A 56 -4.77 -20.03 3.41
CA PHE A 56 -5.59 -20.42 2.26
C PHE A 56 -5.54 -21.93 2.01
N ALA A 57 -4.35 -22.53 2.10
CA ALA A 57 -4.17 -23.99 2.02
C ALA A 57 -4.84 -24.73 3.19
N GLY A 58 -5.00 -24.09 4.34
CA GLY A 58 -5.79 -24.63 5.45
C GLY A 58 -7.28 -24.82 5.12
N VAL A 59 -7.79 -24.12 4.08
CA VAL A 59 -9.17 -24.24 3.60
C VAL A 59 -9.28 -25.24 2.44
N TYR A 60 -8.36 -25.16 1.49
CA TYR A 60 -8.44 -25.90 0.21
C TYR A 60 -7.45 -27.06 0.09
N GLY A 61 -6.60 -27.29 1.11
CA GLY A 61 -5.59 -28.34 1.09
C GLY A 61 -4.48 -28.07 0.06
N GLU A 62 -3.83 -29.15 -0.41
CA GLU A 62 -2.76 -29.09 -1.40
C GLU A 62 -3.19 -28.48 -2.74
N LYS A 63 -4.47 -28.58 -3.07
CA LYS A 63 -5.06 -27.95 -4.26
C LYS A 63 -4.74 -26.45 -4.33
N ALA A 64 -4.80 -25.74 -3.20
CA ALA A 64 -4.51 -24.31 -3.15
C ALA A 64 -3.11 -24.00 -3.67
N LEU A 65 -2.11 -24.79 -3.30
CA LEU A 65 -0.72 -24.60 -3.72
C LEU A 65 -0.51 -25.02 -5.19
N ALA A 66 -1.18 -26.10 -5.63
CA ALA A 66 -1.15 -26.52 -7.02
C ALA A 66 -1.78 -25.51 -7.97
N ASP A 67 -2.80 -24.80 -7.52
CA ASP A 67 -3.55 -23.80 -8.29
C ASP A 67 -2.96 -22.39 -8.19
N LYS A 68 -1.87 -22.16 -7.43
CA LYS A 68 -1.22 -20.85 -7.35
C LYS A 68 -0.98 -20.21 -8.72
N PRO A 69 -0.53 -20.95 -9.77
CA PRO A 69 -0.38 -20.37 -11.11
C PRO A 69 -1.66 -19.79 -11.72
N LEU A 70 -2.85 -20.25 -11.33
CA LEU A 70 -4.12 -19.68 -11.78
C LEU A 70 -4.38 -18.31 -11.17
N PHE A 71 -3.92 -18.09 -9.93
CA PHE A 71 -3.96 -16.77 -9.29
C PHE A 71 -2.95 -15.83 -9.93
N ASP A 72 -1.75 -16.31 -10.24
CA ASP A 72 -0.73 -15.53 -10.93
C ASP A 72 -1.25 -15.08 -12.30
N GLU A 73 -1.81 -16.00 -13.10
CA GLU A 73 -2.45 -15.71 -14.39
C GLU A 73 -3.60 -14.69 -14.24
N PHE A 74 -4.42 -14.81 -13.18
CA PHE A 74 -5.47 -13.84 -12.90
C PHE A 74 -4.91 -12.43 -12.70
N TYR A 75 -3.84 -12.27 -11.91
CA TYR A 75 -3.25 -10.96 -11.66
C TYR A 75 -2.56 -10.37 -12.88
N GLU A 76 -1.98 -11.20 -13.72
CA GLU A 76 -1.36 -10.76 -14.97
C GLU A 76 -2.38 -10.28 -16.02
N ASN A 77 -3.54 -10.93 -16.09
CA ASN A 77 -4.50 -10.74 -17.18
C ASN A 77 -5.82 -10.12 -16.69
N ASP A 78 -6.65 -10.90 -15.99
CA ASP A 78 -8.03 -10.52 -15.67
C ASP A 78 -8.10 -9.31 -14.71
N PHE A 79 -7.15 -9.22 -13.79
CA PHE A 79 -7.03 -8.12 -12.82
C PHE A 79 -6.88 -6.76 -13.50
N GLN A 80 -6.32 -6.70 -14.72
CA GLN A 80 -6.16 -5.45 -15.46
C GLN A 80 -7.49 -4.75 -15.73
N THR A 81 -8.58 -5.50 -15.81
CA THR A 81 -9.93 -4.93 -15.98
C THR A 81 -10.43 -4.24 -14.71
N ALA A 82 -9.85 -4.54 -13.54
CA ALA A 82 -10.20 -3.88 -12.28
C ALA A 82 -9.85 -2.39 -12.27
N LYS A 83 -9.00 -1.91 -13.20
CA LYS A 83 -8.74 -0.49 -13.43
C LYS A 83 -10.03 0.31 -13.60
N ALA A 84 -11.04 -0.28 -14.22
CA ALA A 84 -12.33 0.38 -14.45
C ALA A 84 -13.09 0.74 -13.16
N PHE A 85 -12.76 0.09 -12.05
CA PHE A 85 -13.33 0.37 -10.72
C PHE A 85 -12.50 1.35 -9.89
N CYS A 86 -11.33 1.78 -10.42
CA CYS A 86 -10.45 2.72 -9.76
C CYS A 86 -10.67 4.13 -10.29
N GLY A 87 -10.79 5.10 -9.38
CA GLY A 87 -10.63 6.50 -9.75
C GLY A 87 -9.14 6.85 -9.83
N VAL A 88 -8.77 7.67 -10.79
CA VAL A 88 -7.41 8.20 -10.92
C VAL A 88 -7.39 9.68 -10.53
N ASN A 89 -6.47 10.06 -9.65
CA ASN A 89 -6.16 11.47 -9.42
C ASN A 89 -4.82 11.80 -10.08
N PRO A 90 -4.79 12.57 -11.18
CA PRO A 90 -3.56 12.88 -11.91
C PRO A 90 -2.55 13.65 -11.05
N LYS A 91 -3.01 14.36 -10.01
CA LYS A 91 -2.14 15.06 -9.08
C LYS A 91 -1.19 14.13 -8.30
N ALA A 92 -1.56 12.86 -8.14
CA ALA A 92 -0.68 11.88 -7.48
C ALA A 92 0.61 11.66 -8.29
N ALA A 93 0.49 11.43 -9.61
CA ALA A 93 1.66 11.25 -10.46
C ALA A 93 2.48 12.55 -10.59
N GLU A 94 1.83 13.69 -10.83
CA GLU A 94 2.48 15.00 -10.87
C GLU A 94 3.28 15.25 -9.59
N THR A 95 2.72 14.97 -8.42
CA THR A 95 3.39 15.16 -7.13
C THR A 95 4.63 14.27 -7.01
N VAL A 96 4.53 12.97 -7.32
CA VAL A 96 5.68 12.06 -7.23
C VAL A 96 6.81 12.51 -8.16
N HIS A 97 6.50 12.93 -9.39
CA HIS A 97 7.51 13.42 -10.32
C HIS A 97 8.17 14.72 -9.81
N THR A 98 7.37 15.66 -9.29
CA THR A 98 7.90 16.89 -8.69
C THR A 98 8.85 16.60 -7.53
N LEU A 99 8.49 15.67 -6.64
CA LEU A 99 9.36 15.29 -5.51
C LEU A 99 10.69 14.68 -5.99
N LYS A 100 10.66 13.88 -7.06
CA LYS A 100 11.90 13.33 -7.67
C LYS A 100 12.75 14.44 -8.30
N GLU A 101 12.14 15.42 -8.98
CA GLU A 101 12.85 16.58 -9.53
C GLU A 101 13.49 17.44 -8.42
N MET A 102 12.88 17.49 -7.25
CA MET A 102 13.46 18.12 -6.04
C MET A 102 14.61 17.30 -5.42
N GLY A 103 14.94 16.13 -5.97
CA GLY A 103 16.00 15.24 -5.49
C GLY A 103 15.59 14.40 -4.28
N LEU A 104 14.30 14.29 -3.98
CA LEU A 104 13.80 13.46 -2.89
C LEU A 104 13.66 12.00 -3.32
N ARG A 105 13.99 11.09 -2.38
CA ARG A 105 13.78 9.65 -2.54
C ARG A 105 12.32 9.32 -2.25
N ALA A 106 11.73 8.45 -3.06
CA ALA A 106 10.35 8.01 -2.90
C ALA A 106 10.25 6.50 -2.68
N ALA A 107 9.43 6.09 -1.71
CA ALA A 107 9.08 4.69 -1.50
C ALA A 107 7.56 4.53 -1.48
N LEU A 108 7.04 3.47 -2.10
CA LEU A 108 5.63 3.13 -2.06
C LEU A 108 5.35 2.20 -0.87
N ALA A 109 4.93 2.81 0.23
CA ALA A 109 4.52 2.12 1.45
C ALA A 109 3.02 1.83 1.43
N THR A 110 2.57 0.95 0.54
CA THR A 110 1.17 0.48 0.50
C THR A 110 0.94 -0.65 1.50
N ASN A 111 -0.31 -0.90 1.92
CA ASN A 111 -0.58 -2.07 2.77
C ASN A 111 -0.33 -3.35 1.94
N PRO A 112 0.64 -4.20 2.32
CA PRO A 112 1.20 -5.25 1.47
C PRO A 112 0.35 -6.54 1.51
N ILE A 113 -0.87 -6.44 1.05
CA ILE A 113 -1.85 -7.53 0.98
C ILE A 113 -2.11 -8.03 -0.45
N PHE A 114 -1.39 -7.47 -1.42
CA PHE A 114 -1.45 -7.84 -2.83
C PHE A 114 -0.07 -8.27 -3.34
N PRO A 115 -0.02 -9.16 -4.37
CA PRO A 115 1.22 -9.53 -5.03
C PRO A 115 1.86 -8.35 -5.78
N ALA A 116 3.15 -8.48 -6.06
CA ALA A 116 3.93 -7.46 -6.77
C ALA A 116 3.28 -7.08 -8.11
N VAL A 117 2.84 -8.07 -8.90
CA VAL A 117 2.19 -7.84 -10.20
C VAL A 117 0.95 -6.95 -10.08
N ALA A 118 0.13 -7.15 -9.03
CA ALA A 118 -1.05 -6.32 -8.79
C ALA A 118 -0.68 -4.91 -8.30
N THR A 119 0.33 -4.81 -7.44
CA THR A 119 0.83 -3.53 -6.93
C THR A 119 1.42 -2.70 -8.08
N GLU A 120 2.24 -3.28 -8.93
CA GLU A 120 2.82 -2.62 -10.11
C GLU A 120 1.77 -2.21 -11.15
N SER A 121 0.76 -3.05 -11.38
CA SER A 121 -0.37 -2.68 -12.22
C SER A 121 -1.07 -1.43 -11.70
N ARG A 122 -1.30 -1.34 -10.38
CA ARG A 122 -1.94 -0.17 -9.76
C ARG A 122 -1.07 1.08 -9.81
N ILE A 123 0.26 0.94 -9.74
CA ILE A 123 1.20 2.04 -9.98
C ILE A 123 1.01 2.59 -11.40
N ARG A 124 1.01 1.70 -12.41
CA ARG A 124 0.80 2.10 -13.80
C ARG A 124 -0.59 2.70 -14.06
N TRP A 125 -1.62 2.22 -13.37
CA TRP A 125 -2.96 2.83 -13.46
C TRP A 125 -3.00 4.24 -12.90
N ALA A 126 -2.15 4.54 -11.92
CA ALA A 126 -2.01 5.88 -11.35
C ALA A 126 -1.17 6.83 -12.23
N GLY A 127 -0.62 6.37 -13.35
CA GLY A 127 0.23 7.16 -14.25
C GLY A 127 1.69 7.25 -13.83
N LEU A 128 2.14 6.26 -13.05
CA LEU A 128 3.51 6.13 -12.56
C LEU A 128 4.12 4.81 -13.04
N GLU A 129 5.44 4.70 -12.94
CA GLU A 129 6.15 3.44 -13.16
C GLU A 129 6.71 2.88 -11.84
N PRO A 130 6.87 1.55 -11.73
CA PRO A 130 7.47 0.94 -10.55
C PRO A 130 8.84 1.55 -10.20
N GLU A 131 9.61 1.96 -11.18
CA GLU A 131 10.94 2.57 -11.08
C GLU A 131 10.91 4.00 -10.52
N ASP A 132 9.73 4.59 -10.38
CA ASP A 132 9.56 5.88 -9.68
C ASP A 132 9.78 5.75 -8.17
N PHE A 133 9.77 4.52 -7.67
CA PHE A 133 9.94 4.21 -6.26
C PHE A 133 11.18 3.35 -6.01
N GLU A 134 12.03 3.76 -5.09
CA GLU A 134 13.21 3.01 -4.66
C GLU A 134 12.83 1.70 -3.95
N LEU A 135 11.74 1.71 -3.21
CA LEU A 135 11.16 0.55 -2.53
C LEU A 135 9.65 0.51 -2.75
N ARG A 136 9.13 -0.66 -3.01
CA ARG A 136 7.69 -0.96 -3.07
C ARG A 136 7.39 -2.14 -2.16
N THR A 137 6.41 -1.97 -1.26
CA THR A 137 5.99 -3.07 -0.39
C THR A 137 4.91 -3.91 -1.06
N THR A 138 5.14 -5.23 -1.08
CA THR A 138 4.24 -6.23 -1.64
C THR A 138 4.13 -7.41 -0.68
N TYR A 139 3.18 -8.31 -0.86
CA TYR A 139 3.01 -9.41 0.09
C TYR A 139 4.18 -10.40 0.10
N GLU A 140 4.99 -10.45 -0.98
CA GLU A 140 6.17 -11.30 -1.08
C GLU A 140 7.34 -10.78 -0.25
N ASN A 141 7.47 -9.46 -0.14
CA ASN A 141 8.72 -8.86 0.30
C ASN A 141 8.70 -8.26 1.71
N ILE A 142 7.58 -8.34 2.44
CA ILE A 142 7.48 -7.84 3.80
C ILE A 142 6.58 -8.75 4.67
N GLY A 143 6.86 -8.81 5.97
CA GLY A 143 6.14 -9.64 6.93
C GLY A 143 5.23 -8.87 7.88
N TYR A 144 5.04 -7.58 7.66
CA TYR A 144 4.16 -6.73 8.48
C TYR A 144 3.12 -6.05 7.60
N CYS A 145 1.97 -5.72 8.19
CA CYS A 145 0.95 -4.88 7.58
C CYS A 145 0.71 -3.63 8.44
N LYS A 146 0.21 -2.57 7.83
CA LYS A 146 -0.35 -1.44 8.55
C LYS A 146 -1.57 -1.89 9.39
N PRO A 147 -1.79 -1.32 10.56
CA PRO A 147 -1.11 -0.19 11.20
C PRO A 147 0.06 -0.57 12.13
N ASN A 148 0.70 -1.74 11.97
CA ASN A 148 1.81 -2.14 12.81
C ASN A 148 3.01 -1.18 12.63
N PRO A 149 3.53 -0.52 13.70
CA PRO A 149 4.70 0.36 13.60
C PRO A 149 5.96 -0.33 13.06
N ASP A 150 6.12 -1.65 13.26
CA ASP A 150 7.27 -2.41 12.77
C ASP A 150 7.30 -2.46 11.22
N TYR A 151 6.14 -2.34 10.57
CA TYR A 151 6.06 -2.14 9.12
C TYR A 151 6.90 -0.94 8.67
N TYR A 152 6.76 0.20 9.33
CA TYR A 152 7.48 1.42 8.99
C TYR A 152 8.95 1.38 9.41
N ARG A 153 9.28 0.72 10.54
CA ARG A 153 10.67 0.50 10.95
C ARG A 153 11.43 -0.33 9.91
N GLU A 154 10.80 -1.38 9.40
CA GLU A 154 11.41 -2.23 8.36
C GLU A 154 11.63 -1.45 7.06
N ILE A 155 10.69 -0.61 6.63
CA ILE A 155 10.85 0.24 5.45
C ILE A 155 12.03 1.21 5.63
N ALA A 156 12.09 1.92 6.75
CA ALA A 156 13.19 2.84 7.02
C ALA A 156 14.54 2.13 7.04
N ALA A 157 14.62 0.96 7.67
CA ALA A 157 15.83 0.13 7.70
C ALA A 157 16.27 -0.32 6.30
N ARG A 158 15.35 -0.74 5.44
CA ARG A 158 15.66 -1.14 4.05
C ARG A 158 16.11 0.02 3.19
N LEU A 159 15.60 1.22 3.44
CA LEU A 159 16.04 2.45 2.77
C LEU A 159 17.37 2.99 3.33
N GLY A 160 17.86 2.42 4.44
CA GLY A 160 19.08 2.87 5.10
C GLY A 160 18.96 4.28 5.71
N VAL A 161 17.77 4.65 6.19
CA VAL A 161 17.47 5.96 6.78
C VAL A 161 16.88 5.78 8.18
N ARG A 162 16.96 6.82 8.99
CA ARG A 162 16.29 6.87 10.30
C ARG A 162 14.82 7.30 10.10
N PRO A 163 13.90 6.85 10.97
CA PRO A 163 12.49 7.28 10.89
C PRO A 163 12.31 8.81 10.88
N GLU A 164 13.11 9.53 11.66
CA GLU A 164 13.04 10.99 11.77
C GLU A 164 13.42 11.72 10.46
N GLU A 165 14.09 11.03 9.54
CA GLU A 165 14.46 11.54 8.23
C GLU A 165 13.36 11.27 7.16
N CYS A 166 12.27 10.62 7.57
CA CYS A 166 11.17 10.21 6.68
C CYS A 166 9.93 11.07 6.89
N LEU A 167 9.26 11.38 5.79
CA LEU A 167 7.90 11.91 5.78
C LEU A 167 6.97 10.80 5.26
N MET A 168 6.05 10.32 6.11
CA MET A 168 4.96 9.45 5.68
C MET A 168 3.81 10.30 5.15
N VAL A 169 3.52 10.17 3.88
CA VAL A 169 2.37 10.80 3.22
C VAL A 169 1.30 9.73 3.01
N GLY A 170 0.14 9.91 3.61
CA GLY A 170 -0.93 8.94 3.54
C GLY A 170 -2.31 9.55 3.69
N ASN A 171 -3.34 8.76 3.44
CA ASN A 171 -4.73 9.21 3.47
C ASN A 171 -5.59 8.48 4.52
N ASP A 172 -5.05 7.44 5.15
CA ASP A 172 -5.74 6.70 6.21
C ASP A 172 -5.21 7.11 7.58
N VAL A 173 -6.11 7.65 8.41
CA VAL A 173 -5.75 8.18 9.73
C VAL A 173 -5.25 7.09 10.68
N THR A 174 -5.74 5.86 10.56
CA THR A 174 -5.36 4.74 11.42
C THR A 174 -4.11 4.04 10.88
N GLU A 175 -4.08 3.75 9.58
CA GLU A 175 -3.00 2.98 8.97
C GLU A 175 -1.73 3.81 8.74
N ASP A 176 -1.86 5.09 8.36
CA ASP A 176 -0.71 5.89 7.92
C ASP A 176 -0.15 6.79 9.03
N MET A 177 -1.02 7.43 9.80
CA MET A 177 -0.57 8.38 10.81
C MET A 177 0.12 7.73 12.01
N ILE A 178 -0.01 6.42 12.18
CA ILE A 178 0.73 5.65 13.19
C ILE A 178 2.26 5.75 13.02
N ALA A 179 2.75 6.04 11.82
CA ALA A 179 4.16 6.24 11.54
C ALA A 179 4.80 7.32 12.43
N GLN A 180 4.02 8.29 12.91
CA GLN A 180 4.47 9.30 13.87
C GLN A 180 4.95 8.68 15.19
N SER A 181 4.39 7.54 15.59
CA SER A 181 4.76 6.87 16.84
C SER A 181 6.20 6.34 16.88
N ILE A 182 6.84 6.24 15.72
CA ILE A 182 8.24 5.81 15.61
C ILE A 182 9.20 6.95 15.24
N GLY A 183 8.71 8.19 15.24
CA GLY A 183 9.50 9.39 14.96
C GLY A 183 9.42 9.90 13.52
N MET A 184 8.69 9.24 12.61
CA MET A 184 8.47 9.79 11.27
C MET A 184 7.65 11.08 11.33
N GLN A 185 7.97 12.02 10.45
CA GLN A 185 7.03 13.09 10.13
C GLN A 185 5.85 12.49 9.35
N VAL A 186 4.68 13.11 9.46
CA VAL A 186 3.47 12.64 8.77
C VAL A 186 2.77 13.80 8.08
N PHE A 187 2.13 13.52 6.94
CA PHE A 187 1.23 14.44 6.26
C PHE A 187 -0.03 13.69 5.80
N LEU A 188 -1.19 14.17 6.24
CA LEU A 188 -2.46 13.53 5.94
C LEU A 188 -3.09 14.14 4.69
N LEU A 189 -3.14 13.36 3.60
CA LEU A 189 -3.82 13.75 2.37
C LEU A 189 -5.33 13.74 2.55
N THR A 190 -5.97 14.86 2.21
CA THR A 190 -7.42 15.04 2.35
C THR A 190 -8.21 14.76 1.07
N ASP A 191 -7.54 14.66 -0.09
CA ASP A 191 -8.19 14.35 -1.38
C ASP A 191 -8.97 13.01 -1.40
N CYS A 192 -8.52 12.05 -0.60
CA CYS A 192 -9.15 10.73 -0.48
C CYS A 192 -9.11 10.20 0.96
N LEU A 193 -9.40 11.07 1.92
CA LEU A 193 -9.32 10.81 3.35
C LEU A 193 -10.14 9.58 3.78
N ILE A 194 -9.50 8.70 4.54
CA ILE A 194 -10.12 7.58 5.23
C ILE A 194 -10.00 7.82 6.75
N ASN A 195 -11.14 8.03 7.41
CA ASN A 195 -11.23 8.22 8.86
C ASN A 195 -12.47 7.50 9.39
N LYS A 196 -12.46 6.17 9.34
CA LYS A 196 -13.59 5.33 9.76
C LYS A 196 -13.92 5.47 11.24
N GLU A 197 -12.89 5.68 12.06
CA GLU A 197 -13.03 5.82 13.52
C GLU A 197 -13.34 7.26 13.96
N ARG A 198 -13.46 8.21 13.03
CA ARG A 198 -13.72 9.63 13.30
C ARG A 198 -12.74 10.26 14.29
N LYS A 199 -11.45 9.89 14.20
CA LYS A 199 -10.38 10.45 15.01
C LYS A 199 -10.23 11.95 14.75
N ASP A 200 -9.72 12.69 15.73
CA ASP A 200 -9.37 14.10 15.54
C ASP A 200 -8.14 14.19 14.60
N ILE A 201 -8.35 14.80 13.45
CA ILE A 201 -7.30 15.01 12.45
C ILE A 201 -6.60 16.35 12.57
N SER A 202 -7.03 17.22 13.50
CA SER A 202 -6.39 18.52 13.73
C SER A 202 -4.95 18.40 14.22
N LEU A 203 -4.59 17.23 14.73
CA LEU A 203 -3.27 16.90 15.25
C LEU A 203 -2.21 16.70 14.16
N TYR A 204 -2.62 16.55 12.89
CA TYR A 204 -1.70 16.23 11.79
C TYR A 204 -1.60 17.41 10.80
N PRO A 205 -0.39 17.73 10.30
CA PRO A 205 -0.24 18.46 9.04
C PRO A 205 -1.06 17.76 7.97
N ARG A 206 -1.89 18.53 7.24
CA ARG A 206 -2.83 17.91 6.28
C ARG A 206 -3.20 18.85 5.16
N GLY A 207 -3.63 18.30 4.05
CA GLY A 207 -4.11 19.07 2.90
C GLY A 207 -4.20 18.25 1.63
N SER A 208 -4.38 18.94 0.52
CA SER A 208 -4.35 18.38 -0.83
C SER A 208 -2.92 18.08 -1.28
N PHE A 209 -2.76 17.44 -2.44
CA PHE A 209 -1.45 17.24 -3.06
C PHE A 209 -0.68 18.54 -3.28
N LEU A 210 -1.35 19.65 -3.63
CA LEU A 210 -0.70 20.96 -3.77
C LEU A 210 -0.17 21.46 -2.42
N GLN A 211 -0.98 21.36 -1.37
CA GLN A 211 -0.58 21.76 -0.03
C GLN A 211 0.54 20.88 0.54
N LEU A 212 0.64 19.63 0.09
CA LEU A 212 1.77 18.76 0.41
C LEU A 212 3.08 19.32 -0.17
N LEU A 213 3.08 19.76 -1.44
CA LEU A 213 4.28 20.34 -2.05
C LEU A 213 4.70 21.62 -1.33
N ASP A 214 3.78 22.52 -1.03
CA ASP A 214 4.03 23.75 -0.25
C ASP A 214 4.61 23.42 1.14
N HIS A 215 4.08 22.38 1.78
CA HIS A 215 4.56 21.91 3.09
C HIS A 215 6.02 21.42 3.01
N ILE A 216 6.36 20.62 2.00
CA ILE A 216 7.71 20.06 1.81
C ILE A 216 8.70 21.19 1.48
N GLU A 217 8.37 22.10 0.56
CA GLU A 217 9.23 23.24 0.21
C GLU A 217 9.55 24.10 1.43
N THR A 218 8.55 24.40 2.25
CA THR A 218 8.73 25.19 3.46
C THR A 218 9.69 24.52 4.45
N HIS A 219 9.59 23.21 4.64
CA HIS A 219 10.45 22.46 5.57
C HIS A 219 11.86 22.26 5.04
N GLN A 220 12.06 22.07 3.72
CA GLN A 220 13.39 22.00 3.13
C GLN A 220 14.16 23.32 3.23
N CYS A 221 13.47 24.44 3.10
CA CYS A 221 14.10 25.78 3.26
C CYS A 221 14.65 25.98 4.68
N HIS A 222 13.97 25.47 5.70
CA HIS A 222 14.43 25.59 7.09
C HIS A 222 15.65 24.71 7.38
N SER A 223 15.71 23.51 6.84
CA SER A 223 16.85 22.59 7.01
C SER A 223 18.14 23.16 6.42
N LYS A 224 18.08 23.70 5.19
CA LYS A 224 19.23 24.34 4.52
C LYS A 224 19.69 25.63 5.18
N SER A 225 18.84 26.29 5.94
CA SER A 225 19.18 27.51 6.68
C SER A 225 19.91 27.18 7.99
N ALA A 226 19.59 26.06 8.63
CA ALA A 226 20.25 25.60 9.84
C ALA A 226 21.67 25.11 9.58
N GLU A 227 21.91 24.38 8.48
CA GLU A 227 23.23 23.87 8.09
C GLU A 227 24.23 24.97 7.66
N ARG A 228 23.76 26.19 7.36
CA ARG A 228 24.62 27.33 6.99
C ARG A 228 25.04 28.19 8.20
N GLN A 229 24.59 27.84 9.40
CA GLN A 229 24.91 28.59 10.63
C GLN A 229 25.85 27.82 11.59
N GLU A 230 26.27 26.62 11.22
CA GLU A 230 27.35 25.85 11.86
C GLU A 230 28.66 25.96 11.02
#